data_2c1039c54f504c629a19ee440d6581e7
#
_entry.id   2c1039c54f504c629a19ee440d6581e7
#
_cell.length_a   1.000
_cell.length_b   1.000
_cell.length_c   1.000
_cell.angle_alpha   90.00
_cell.angle_beta   90.00
_cell.angle_gamma   90.00
#
_symmetry.space_group_name_H-M   'P 1'
#
loop_
_entity.id
_entity.type
_entity.pdbx_description
1 polymer ?
#
loop_
_entity_poly.entity_id
_entity_poly.type
_entity_poly.pdbx_seq_one_letter_code
_entity_poly.pdbx_strand_id
1 'polypeptide(L)'
;PKFEIENKQYSVGYEEFHVVVSDREQPKAFYELSNLTTESNRELLVDVYYPSSDKTEATQLFKDVDTNWGKTVIKYLNRTWGITLPEFLLSHLNLSYLDIGTNLERLDIKSPVVIYTHGWSGEKIFATDQLITIASQGYVVVAIDHTGLAMFTELPTGTIYNTGSTENSSKVYDVMYEMSLDIENTINYLENKNYHADFSDISLIGHSTGGGSAHLYCLRNDCNSLILQDPFFVPLLEEVGTIDLVTDSYFIYSEDWYNGYEDINDLNEIEVYRSYVKNKNFAQGFYMTQSA
;
A
#
# COMPACT_ATOMS: atom_id res chain seq x y z
N PRO A 1 -5.70 -5.37 22.46
CA PRO A 1 -5.70 -3.93 22.30
C PRO A 1 -6.92 -3.51 21.48
N LYS A 2 -7.41 -2.31 21.72
CA LYS A 2 -8.48 -1.68 20.96
C LYS A 2 -7.92 -0.40 20.36
N PHE A 3 -8.03 -0.29 19.04
CA PHE A 3 -7.63 0.90 18.31
C PHE A 3 -8.88 1.76 18.11
N GLU A 4 -8.97 2.85 18.85
CA GLU A 4 -10.04 3.84 18.70
C GLU A 4 -9.51 5.04 17.94
N ILE A 5 -10.31 5.52 16.98
CA ILE A 5 -9.96 6.71 16.20
C ILE A 5 -10.27 7.94 17.05
N GLU A 6 -9.24 8.70 17.37
CA GLU A 6 -9.40 9.99 18.05
C GLU A 6 -9.95 11.05 17.09
N ASN A 7 -10.91 11.86 17.56
CA ASN A 7 -11.48 12.98 16.78
C ASN A 7 -12.08 12.58 15.43
N LYS A 8 -12.64 11.37 15.32
CA LYS A 8 -13.32 10.94 14.10
C LYS A 8 -14.52 11.83 13.78
N GLN A 9 -14.64 12.22 12.52
CA GLN A 9 -15.79 12.95 12.00
C GLN A 9 -16.92 11.98 11.60
N TYR A 10 -16.53 10.84 11.02
CA TYR A 10 -17.43 9.79 10.57
C TYR A 10 -17.02 8.44 11.12
N SER A 11 -17.99 7.53 11.27
CA SER A 11 -17.69 6.12 11.43
C SER A 11 -17.07 5.57 10.15
N VAL A 12 -16.35 4.46 10.25
CA VAL A 12 -15.63 3.87 9.11
C VAL A 12 -16.25 2.53 8.74
N GLY A 13 -16.75 2.43 7.51
CA GLY A 13 -17.13 1.18 6.88
C GLY A 13 -15.94 0.49 6.22
N TYR A 14 -16.02 -0.84 6.08
CA TYR A 14 -14.98 -1.68 5.49
C TYR A 14 -15.55 -2.68 4.49
N GLU A 15 -14.86 -2.83 3.38
CA GLU A 15 -15.09 -3.86 2.36
C GLU A 15 -13.77 -4.37 1.81
N GLU A 16 -13.74 -5.64 1.41
CA GLU A 16 -12.62 -6.23 0.68
C GLU A 16 -13.06 -6.65 -0.73
N PHE A 17 -12.19 -6.43 -1.70
CA PHE A 17 -12.41 -6.82 -3.10
C PHE A 17 -11.26 -7.71 -3.59
N HIS A 18 -11.64 -8.82 -4.22
CA HIS A 18 -10.77 -9.60 -5.08
C HIS A 18 -10.88 -9.05 -6.50
N VAL A 19 -9.84 -8.34 -6.93
CA VAL A 19 -9.77 -7.72 -8.25
C VAL A 19 -9.07 -8.67 -9.22
N VAL A 20 -9.78 -9.09 -10.27
CA VAL A 20 -9.22 -9.90 -11.37
C VAL A 20 -9.17 -9.05 -12.63
N VAL A 21 -7.97 -8.84 -13.15
CA VAL A 21 -7.72 -8.06 -14.36
C VAL A 21 -7.63 -9.03 -15.54
N SER A 22 -8.75 -9.20 -16.26
CA SER A 22 -8.90 -10.25 -17.27
C SER A 22 -8.03 -10.09 -18.54
N ASP A 23 -7.57 -8.89 -18.80
CA ASP A 23 -6.75 -8.52 -19.97
C ASP A 23 -5.28 -8.28 -19.63
N ARG A 24 -4.85 -8.62 -18.41
CA ARG A 24 -3.48 -8.50 -17.95
C ARG A 24 -3.02 -9.78 -17.27
N GLU A 25 -1.97 -10.37 -17.82
CA GLU A 25 -1.30 -11.51 -17.19
C GLU A 25 -0.52 -11.09 -15.94
N GLN A 26 -0.16 -12.06 -15.10
CA GLN A 26 0.75 -11.83 -13.97
C GLN A 26 2.10 -11.31 -14.50
N PRO A 27 2.63 -10.20 -13.96
CA PRO A 27 3.88 -9.62 -14.45
C PRO A 27 5.09 -10.52 -14.15
N LYS A 28 5.99 -10.62 -15.14
CA LYS A 28 7.23 -11.40 -14.98
C LYS A 28 8.09 -10.92 -13.80
N ALA A 29 8.07 -9.61 -13.52
CA ALA A 29 8.79 -9.03 -12.39
C ALA A 29 8.43 -9.69 -11.05
N PHE A 30 7.21 -10.21 -10.90
CA PHE A 30 6.78 -10.86 -9.67
C PHE A 30 7.03 -12.38 -9.64
N TYR A 31 7.27 -13.04 -10.78
CA TYR A 31 7.52 -14.49 -10.79
C TYR A 31 8.81 -14.88 -10.09
N GLU A 32 9.86 -14.08 -10.27
CA GLU A 32 11.14 -14.33 -9.63
C GLU A 32 11.11 -14.07 -8.12
N LEU A 33 10.10 -13.32 -7.67
CA LEU A 33 9.94 -12.85 -6.29
C LEU A 33 8.89 -13.62 -5.50
N SER A 34 8.16 -14.54 -6.14
CA SER A 34 7.02 -15.20 -5.51
C SER A 34 6.84 -16.64 -6.03
N ASN A 35 5.81 -17.31 -5.51
CA ASN A 35 5.39 -18.61 -6.02
C ASN A 35 4.27 -18.49 -7.09
N LEU A 36 4.14 -17.36 -7.75
CA LEU A 36 3.21 -17.17 -8.86
C LEU A 36 3.58 -18.08 -10.04
N THR A 37 2.58 -18.53 -10.77
CA THR A 37 2.73 -19.26 -12.01
C THR A 37 2.31 -18.41 -13.21
N THR A 38 2.92 -18.64 -14.34
CA THR A 38 2.99 -17.74 -15.50
C THR A 38 1.72 -17.57 -16.33
N GLU A 39 0.65 -18.27 -16.07
CA GLU A 39 -0.51 -18.36 -17.00
C GLU A 39 -1.84 -17.93 -16.39
N SER A 40 -1.80 -17.12 -15.32
CA SER A 40 -3.02 -16.59 -14.71
C SER A 40 -3.16 -15.09 -14.94
N ASN A 41 -4.40 -14.61 -14.92
CA ASN A 41 -4.68 -13.18 -14.90
C ASN A 41 -4.07 -12.51 -13.68
N ARG A 42 -3.78 -11.22 -13.78
CA ARG A 42 -3.39 -10.41 -12.63
C ARG A 42 -4.53 -10.38 -11.61
N GLU A 43 -4.23 -10.77 -10.37
CA GLU A 43 -5.18 -10.76 -9.26
C GLU A 43 -4.62 -9.93 -8.10
N LEU A 44 -5.48 -9.11 -7.49
CA LEU A 44 -5.12 -8.24 -6.36
C LEU A 44 -6.15 -8.40 -5.24
N LEU A 45 -5.72 -8.21 -4.01
CA LEU A 45 -6.61 -8.07 -2.86
C LEU A 45 -6.62 -6.60 -2.43
N VAL A 46 -7.82 -6.03 -2.31
CA VAL A 46 -8.00 -4.60 -2.10
C VAL A 46 -8.96 -4.37 -0.94
N ASP A 47 -8.51 -3.62 0.07
CA ASP A 47 -9.36 -3.12 1.14
C ASP A 47 -9.88 -1.74 0.80
N VAL A 48 -11.14 -1.49 1.08
CA VAL A 48 -11.75 -0.17 0.95
C VAL A 48 -12.37 0.24 2.27
N TYR A 49 -11.88 1.34 2.82
CA TYR A 49 -12.43 2.01 3.99
C TYR A 49 -13.21 3.24 3.54
N TYR A 50 -14.42 3.41 4.03
CA TYR A 50 -15.30 4.49 3.59
C TYR A 50 -16.01 5.18 4.75
N PRO A 51 -16.29 6.49 4.66
CA PRO A 51 -17.00 7.21 5.71
C PRO A 51 -18.49 6.81 5.73
N SER A 52 -19.03 6.69 6.95
CA SER A 52 -20.43 6.33 7.21
C SER A 52 -21.05 7.23 8.26
N SER A 53 -22.36 7.50 8.10
CA SER A 53 -23.19 8.15 9.12
C SER A 53 -23.63 7.20 10.23
N ASP A 54 -23.54 5.90 10.00
CA ASP A 54 -23.89 4.89 11.00
C ASP A 54 -22.92 4.91 12.18
N LYS A 55 -23.39 4.40 13.31
CA LYS A 55 -22.50 4.17 14.46
C LYS A 55 -21.81 2.82 14.29
N THR A 56 -20.49 2.81 14.46
CA THR A 56 -19.72 1.58 14.46
C THR A 56 -19.48 1.04 15.85
N GLU A 57 -19.41 -0.29 15.95
CA GLU A 57 -18.77 -0.99 17.05
C GLU A 57 -17.42 -1.53 16.55
N ALA A 58 -16.40 -1.50 17.42
CA ALA A 58 -15.06 -1.97 17.03
C ALA A 58 -15.09 -3.45 16.65
N THR A 59 -14.54 -3.75 15.48
CA THR A 59 -14.44 -5.11 14.92
C THR A 59 -13.10 -5.75 15.28
N GLN A 60 -13.09 -7.06 15.50
CA GLN A 60 -11.85 -7.82 15.70
C GLN A 60 -11.04 -7.87 14.40
N LEU A 61 -9.86 -7.23 14.38
CA LEU A 61 -9.04 -7.08 13.18
C LEU A 61 -8.78 -8.42 12.47
N PHE A 62 -8.08 -9.32 13.16
CA PHE A 62 -7.61 -10.56 12.52
C PHE A 62 -8.62 -11.71 12.57
N LYS A 63 -9.69 -11.59 13.32
CA LYS A 63 -10.74 -12.60 13.36
C LYS A 63 -11.84 -12.34 12.34
N ASP A 64 -12.21 -11.09 12.15
CA ASP A 64 -13.36 -10.71 11.33
C ASP A 64 -12.94 -10.25 9.92
N VAL A 65 -11.70 -9.76 9.76
CA VAL A 65 -11.11 -9.31 8.50
C VAL A 65 -10.24 -10.39 7.88
N ASP A 66 -9.34 -10.99 8.67
CA ASP A 66 -8.49 -12.11 8.26
C ASP A 66 -8.27 -13.11 9.40
N THR A 67 -8.99 -14.22 9.37
CA THR A 67 -8.92 -15.26 10.42
C THR A 67 -7.63 -16.07 10.39
N ASN A 68 -6.88 -16.04 9.30
CA ASN A 68 -5.70 -16.87 9.07
C ASN A 68 -4.38 -16.09 9.12
N TRP A 69 -4.44 -14.77 9.14
CA TRP A 69 -3.26 -13.90 8.97
C TRP A 69 -2.07 -14.32 9.84
N GLY A 70 -2.25 -14.50 11.14
CA GLY A 70 -1.17 -14.89 12.04
C GLY A 70 -0.53 -16.27 11.70
N LYS A 71 -1.32 -17.22 11.20
CA LYS A 71 -0.81 -18.51 10.74
C LYS A 71 -0.04 -18.37 9.44
N THR A 72 -0.51 -17.52 8.54
CA THR A 72 0.12 -17.28 7.24
C THR A 72 1.43 -16.53 7.40
N VAL A 73 1.50 -15.56 8.35
CA VAL A 73 2.78 -14.93 8.76
C VAL A 73 3.79 -15.98 9.22
N ILE A 74 3.40 -16.92 10.10
CA ILE A 74 4.31 -17.98 10.56
C ILE A 74 4.79 -18.87 9.41
N LYS A 75 3.93 -19.20 8.47
CA LYS A 75 4.32 -19.93 7.25
C LYS A 75 5.29 -19.13 6.38
N TYR A 76 5.04 -17.83 6.24
CA TYR A 76 5.94 -16.93 5.53
C TYR A 76 7.33 -16.90 6.18
N LEU A 77 7.42 -16.69 7.49
CA LEU A 77 8.69 -16.66 8.23
C LEU A 77 9.47 -17.99 8.09
N ASN A 78 8.75 -19.11 8.16
CA ASN A 78 9.36 -20.42 7.95
C ASN A 78 9.90 -20.58 6.52
N ARG A 79 9.12 -20.16 5.53
CA ARG A 79 9.45 -20.34 4.11
C ARG A 79 10.59 -19.43 3.67
N THR A 80 10.60 -18.17 4.13
CA THR A 80 11.54 -17.14 3.68
C THR A 80 12.85 -17.16 4.49
N TRP A 81 12.75 -17.39 5.81
CA TRP A 81 13.89 -17.29 6.72
C TRP A 81 14.20 -18.59 7.49
N GLY A 82 13.47 -19.68 7.23
CA GLY A 82 13.65 -20.95 7.93
C GLY A 82 13.26 -20.89 9.43
N ILE A 83 12.52 -19.86 9.85
CA ILE A 83 12.12 -19.67 11.24
C ILE A 83 10.87 -20.51 11.50
N THR A 84 11.00 -21.54 12.34
CA THR A 84 9.87 -22.37 12.73
C THR A 84 9.31 -21.90 14.06
N LEU A 85 8.08 -21.39 14.04
CA LEU A 85 7.34 -20.95 15.23
C LEU A 85 6.02 -21.72 15.35
N PRO A 86 5.51 -21.95 16.58
CA PRO A 86 4.18 -22.52 16.76
C PRO A 86 3.09 -21.60 16.17
N GLU A 87 2.14 -22.17 15.43
CA GLU A 87 1.06 -21.39 14.78
C GLU A 87 0.24 -20.55 15.77
N PHE A 88 0.12 -20.98 17.02
CA PHE A 88 -0.64 -20.27 18.04
C PHE A 88 0.06 -18.98 18.55
N LEU A 89 1.35 -18.79 18.23
CA LEU A 89 2.15 -17.69 18.80
C LEU A 89 1.56 -16.31 18.49
N LEU A 90 0.98 -16.15 17.30
CA LEU A 90 0.34 -14.90 16.85
C LEU A 90 -1.18 -14.88 17.07
N SER A 91 -1.76 -15.92 17.70
CA SER A 91 -3.21 -15.99 17.90
C SER A 91 -3.78 -14.86 18.79
N HIS A 92 -2.93 -14.22 19.61
CA HIS A 92 -3.32 -13.06 20.41
C HIS A 92 -3.67 -11.84 19.57
N LEU A 93 -3.22 -11.75 18.33
CA LEU A 93 -3.57 -10.69 17.39
C LEU A 93 -5.06 -10.73 17.02
N ASN A 94 -5.68 -11.93 17.07
CA ASN A 94 -7.12 -12.07 16.88
C ASN A 94 -7.96 -11.37 17.98
N LEU A 95 -7.32 -10.93 19.05
CA LEU A 95 -7.93 -10.13 20.12
C LEU A 95 -7.75 -8.62 19.93
N SER A 96 -7.19 -8.21 18.80
CA SER A 96 -7.08 -6.80 18.43
C SER A 96 -8.34 -6.33 17.72
N TYR A 97 -8.80 -5.13 18.05
CA TYR A 97 -10.02 -4.53 17.52
C TYR A 97 -9.72 -3.22 16.82
N LEU A 98 -10.39 -2.99 15.71
CA LEU A 98 -10.41 -1.72 15.00
C LEU A 98 -11.78 -1.06 15.11
N ASP A 99 -11.81 0.26 15.07
CA ASP A 99 -13.05 1.06 15.07
C ASP A 99 -13.63 1.16 13.65
N ILE A 100 -13.97 0.01 13.09
CA ILE A 100 -14.58 -0.14 11.76
C ILE A 100 -15.81 -1.05 11.84
N GLY A 101 -16.66 -0.99 10.83
CA GLY A 101 -17.81 -1.89 10.69
C GLY A 101 -18.01 -2.36 9.25
N THR A 102 -18.60 -3.53 9.07
CA THR A 102 -18.98 -4.06 7.77
C THR A 102 -20.44 -3.72 7.44
N ASN A 103 -20.73 -3.53 6.14
CA ASN A 103 -22.09 -3.23 5.66
C ASN A 103 -22.72 -1.95 6.23
N LEU A 104 -21.91 -0.95 6.55
CA LEU A 104 -22.42 0.35 6.97
C LEU A 104 -22.94 1.14 5.77
N GLU A 105 -23.93 2.00 6.02
CA GLU A 105 -24.45 2.90 4.99
C GLU A 105 -23.41 3.99 4.65
N ARG A 106 -23.10 4.14 3.35
CA ARG A 106 -22.19 5.19 2.88
C ARG A 106 -22.83 6.55 3.02
N LEU A 107 -22.00 7.58 3.11
CA LEU A 107 -22.50 8.95 2.98
C LEU A 107 -23.13 9.13 1.60
N ASP A 108 -24.16 9.98 1.52
CA ASP A 108 -24.86 10.29 0.25
C ASP A 108 -24.01 11.16 -0.70
N ILE A 109 -22.86 11.66 -0.24
CA ILE A 109 -21.89 12.41 -1.05
C ILE A 109 -20.80 11.49 -1.58
N LYS A 110 -20.31 11.74 -2.79
CA LYS A 110 -19.09 11.10 -3.28
C LYS A 110 -17.88 11.71 -2.59
N SER A 111 -17.19 10.87 -1.83
CA SER A 111 -15.97 11.26 -1.11
C SER A 111 -14.75 11.19 -2.03
N PRO A 112 -13.76 12.09 -1.88
CA PRO A 112 -12.49 11.98 -2.59
C PRO A 112 -11.76 10.69 -2.22
N VAL A 113 -10.88 10.23 -3.11
CA VAL A 113 -10.20 8.93 -2.97
C VAL A 113 -8.76 9.11 -2.53
N VAL A 114 -8.34 8.31 -1.57
CA VAL A 114 -6.94 8.14 -1.19
C VAL A 114 -6.53 6.70 -1.45
N ILE A 115 -5.47 6.49 -2.23
CA ILE A 115 -4.95 5.16 -2.52
C ILE A 115 -3.64 4.94 -1.77
N TYR A 116 -3.57 3.84 -1.02
CA TYR A 116 -2.38 3.40 -0.32
C TYR A 116 -1.69 2.25 -1.05
N THR A 117 -0.38 2.36 -1.21
CA THR A 117 0.50 1.35 -1.79
C THR A 117 1.69 1.08 -0.87
N HIS A 118 1.87 -0.20 -0.51
CA HIS A 118 2.86 -0.65 0.47
C HIS A 118 4.26 -0.79 -0.14
N GLY A 119 5.27 -0.91 0.72
CA GLY A 119 6.65 -1.19 0.32
C GLY A 119 6.91 -2.67 0.03
N TRP A 120 8.17 -2.99 -0.29
CA TRP A 120 8.64 -4.35 -0.53
C TRP A 120 8.36 -5.25 0.66
N SER A 121 7.74 -6.41 0.42
CA SER A 121 7.26 -7.33 1.46
C SER A 121 6.37 -6.68 2.54
N GLY A 122 5.77 -5.52 2.22
CA GLY A 122 4.74 -4.92 3.06
C GLY A 122 3.37 -5.58 2.81
N GLU A 123 2.36 -5.06 3.48
CA GLU A 123 0.96 -5.43 3.32
C GLU A 123 0.06 -4.22 3.56
N LYS A 124 -1.14 -4.22 2.95
CA LYS A 124 -2.16 -3.21 3.18
C LYS A 124 -2.52 -3.05 4.65
N ILE A 125 -2.47 -4.15 5.42
CA ILE A 125 -2.87 -4.21 6.83
C ILE A 125 -1.92 -3.43 7.76
N PHE A 126 -0.64 -3.23 7.36
CA PHE A 126 0.34 -2.55 8.22
C PHE A 126 0.08 -1.06 8.40
N ALA A 127 -0.69 -0.44 7.52
CA ALA A 127 -1.07 0.97 7.61
C ALA A 127 -2.52 1.18 8.07
N THR A 128 -3.21 0.13 8.54
CA THR A 128 -4.66 0.15 8.78
C THR A 128 -5.10 1.27 9.70
N ASP A 129 -4.37 1.55 10.79
CA ASP A 129 -4.69 2.62 11.74
C ASP A 129 -4.64 4.02 11.08
N GLN A 130 -3.63 4.26 10.25
CA GLN A 130 -3.54 5.48 9.44
C GLN A 130 -4.70 5.58 8.45
N LEU A 131 -5.00 4.48 7.75
CA LEU A 131 -6.00 4.45 6.67
C LEU A 131 -7.42 4.66 7.24
N ILE A 132 -7.77 4.00 8.34
CA ILE A 132 -9.08 4.19 8.99
C ILE A 132 -9.22 5.62 9.56
N THR A 133 -8.11 6.20 10.04
CA THR A 133 -8.11 7.60 10.51
C THR A 133 -8.42 8.56 9.37
N ILE A 134 -7.81 8.38 8.21
CA ILE A 134 -8.08 9.17 7.00
C ILE A 134 -9.53 8.98 6.55
N ALA A 135 -10.02 7.74 6.48
CA ALA A 135 -11.40 7.46 6.11
C ALA A 135 -12.40 8.13 7.06
N SER A 136 -12.10 8.18 8.35
CA SER A 136 -12.93 8.86 9.35
C SER A 136 -13.07 10.36 9.14
N GLN A 137 -12.21 10.97 8.32
CA GLN A 137 -12.26 12.39 7.97
C GLN A 137 -13.04 12.65 6.66
N GLY A 138 -13.66 11.64 6.08
CA GLY A 138 -14.55 11.81 4.92
C GLY A 138 -13.96 11.34 3.57
N TYR A 139 -12.84 10.62 3.58
CA TYR A 139 -12.23 10.05 2.38
C TYR A 139 -12.65 8.60 2.17
N VAL A 140 -12.75 8.17 0.91
CA VAL A 140 -12.71 6.75 0.57
C VAL A 140 -11.24 6.36 0.43
N VAL A 141 -10.79 5.40 1.25
CA VAL A 141 -9.39 4.96 1.28
C VAL A 141 -9.29 3.56 0.71
N VAL A 142 -8.46 3.39 -0.32
CA VAL A 142 -8.24 2.13 -1.04
C VAL A 142 -6.83 1.64 -0.77
N ALA A 143 -6.69 0.47 -0.17
CA ALA A 143 -5.39 -0.14 0.12
C ALA A 143 -5.19 -1.41 -0.70
N ILE A 144 -4.05 -1.52 -1.39
CA ILE A 144 -3.79 -2.58 -2.36
C ILE A 144 -2.70 -3.52 -1.82
N ASP A 145 -2.97 -4.84 -1.79
CA ASP A 145 -1.90 -5.83 -1.76
C ASP A 145 -1.46 -6.16 -3.18
N HIS A 146 -0.22 -5.77 -3.49
CA HIS A 146 0.42 -6.08 -4.77
C HIS A 146 0.87 -7.54 -4.77
N THR A 147 0.00 -8.43 -5.26
CA THR A 147 0.22 -9.88 -5.26
C THR A 147 1.58 -10.25 -5.85
N GLY A 148 2.37 -11.00 -5.10
CA GLY A 148 3.74 -11.38 -5.43
C GLY A 148 4.81 -10.43 -4.87
N LEU A 149 4.45 -9.20 -4.47
CA LEU A 149 5.32 -8.28 -3.77
C LEU A 149 4.93 -8.11 -2.29
N ALA A 150 3.63 -8.14 -1.97
CA ALA A 150 3.15 -8.22 -0.60
C ALA A 150 3.80 -9.42 0.11
N MET A 151 4.03 -9.37 1.42
CA MET A 151 4.57 -10.48 2.22
C MET A 151 3.87 -11.78 1.82
N PHE A 152 2.56 -11.74 1.75
CA PHE A 152 1.71 -12.74 1.10
C PHE A 152 0.38 -12.12 0.68
N THR A 153 -0.32 -12.79 -0.24
CA THR A 153 -1.70 -12.43 -0.61
C THR A 153 -2.55 -13.69 -0.57
N GLU A 154 -3.59 -13.72 0.24
CA GLU A 154 -4.50 -14.87 0.38
C GLU A 154 -5.63 -14.77 -0.65
N LEU A 155 -5.37 -15.22 -1.87
CA LEU A 155 -6.37 -15.27 -2.94
C LEU A 155 -7.29 -16.47 -2.78
N PRO A 156 -8.51 -16.44 -3.35
CA PRO A 156 -9.39 -17.62 -3.40
C PRO A 156 -8.76 -18.84 -4.06
N THR A 157 -7.80 -18.62 -4.95
CA THR A 157 -7.05 -19.66 -5.68
C THR A 157 -5.87 -20.21 -4.90
N GLY A 158 -5.47 -19.59 -3.80
CA GLY A 158 -4.36 -20.00 -2.94
C GLY A 158 -3.51 -18.81 -2.46
N THR A 159 -2.64 -19.08 -1.51
CA THR A 159 -1.75 -18.05 -0.95
C THR A 159 -0.52 -17.85 -1.81
N ILE A 160 -0.28 -16.63 -2.23
CA ILE A 160 0.93 -16.20 -2.93
C ILE A 160 1.86 -15.55 -1.90
N TYR A 161 3.10 -16.00 -1.86
CA TYR A 161 4.13 -15.51 -0.93
C TYR A 161 5.22 -14.77 -1.70
N ASN A 162 5.64 -13.63 -1.20
CA ASN A 162 6.92 -13.05 -1.58
C ASN A 162 8.04 -13.92 -0.98
N THR A 163 8.98 -14.35 -1.79
CA THR A 163 10.08 -15.22 -1.38
C THR A 163 11.44 -14.70 -1.80
N GLY A 164 11.48 -13.51 -2.41
CA GLY A 164 12.67 -12.98 -3.02
C GLY A 164 12.98 -11.54 -2.66
N SER A 165 14.25 -11.21 -2.85
CA SER A 165 14.76 -9.86 -2.92
C SER A 165 15.60 -9.73 -4.19
N THR A 166 15.79 -8.53 -4.68
CA THR A 166 16.71 -8.27 -5.77
C THR A 166 17.55 -7.04 -5.46
N GLU A 167 18.84 -7.14 -5.77
CA GLU A 167 19.78 -6.01 -5.72
C GLU A 167 19.83 -5.26 -7.05
N ASN A 168 19.09 -5.73 -8.06
CA ASN A 168 19.09 -5.13 -9.40
C ASN A 168 18.05 -4.01 -9.49
N SER A 169 18.50 -2.77 -9.56
CA SER A 169 17.67 -1.56 -9.64
C SER A 169 16.68 -1.58 -10.82
N SER A 170 17.09 -2.09 -11.98
CA SER A 170 16.21 -2.19 -13.16
C SER A 170 15.03 -3.12 -12.88
N LYS A 171 15.25 -4.25 -12.21
CA LYS A 171 14.15 -5.14 -11.78
C LYS A 171 13.25 -4.49 -10.74
N VAL A 172 13.79 -3.68 -9.82
CA VAL A 172 12.99 -2.94 -8.85
C VAL A 172 12.14 -1.88 -9.55
N TYR A 173 12.68 -1.20 -10.55
CA TYR A 173 11.92 -0.29 -11.39
C TYR A 173 10.74 -0.99 -12.09
N ASP A 174 10.99 -2.15 -12.70
CA ASP A 174 9.93 -2.95 -13.32
C ASP A 174 8.82 -3.30 -12.33
N VAL A 175 9.19 -3.69 -11.10
CA VAL A 175 8.23 -3.95 -10.02
C VAL A 175 7.43 -2.70 -9.70
N MET A 176 8.06 -1.54 -9.51
CA MET A 176 7.38 -0.26 -9.24
C MET A 176 6.43 0.12 -10.37
N TYR A 177 6.85 -0.08 -11.62
CA TYR A 177 6.02 0.18 -12.78
C TYR A 177 4.76 -0.71 -12.77
N GLU A 178 4.93 -2.00 -12.53
CA GLU A 178 3.82 -2.96 -12.44
C GLU A 178 2.87 -2.65 -11.26
N MET A 179 3.40 -2.23 -10.11
CA MET A 179 2.58 -1.73 -9.00
C MET A 179 1.76 -0.49 -9.41
N SER A 180 2.34 0.40 -10.21
CA SER A 180 1.64 1.59 -10.70
C SER A 180 0.50 1.24 -11.66
N LEU A 181 0.62 0.14 -12.42
CA LEU A 181 -0.48 -0.43 -13.20
C LEU A 181 -1.53 -1.12 -12.32
N ASP A 182 -1.13 -1.72 -11.20
CA ASP A 182 -2.08 -2.27 -10.22
C ASP A 182 -2.97 -1.18 -9.62
N ILE A 183 -2.42 0.01 -9.35
CA ILE A 183 -3.20 1.19 -8.92
C ILE A 183 -4.24 1.54 -9.98
N GLU A 184 -3.83 1.68 -11.24
CA GLU A 184 -4.71 2.00 -12.35
C GLU A 184 -5.82 0.96 -12.54
N ASN A 185 -5.46 -0.33 -12.50
CA ASN A 185 -6.45 -1.42 -12.62
C ASN A 185 -7.46 -1.45 -11.46
N THR A 186 -7.01 -1.12 -10.24
CA THR A 186 -7.88 -1.04 -9.07
C THR A 186 -8.89 0.10 -9.22
N ILE A 187 -8.45 1.27 -9.65
CA ILE A 187 -9.33 2.42 -9.93
C ILE A 187 -10.37 2.03 -10.98
N ASN A 188 -9.92 1.52 -12.13
CA ASN A 188 -10.79 1.09 -13.22
C ASN A 188 -11.81 0.03 -12.76
N TYR A 189 -11.39 -0.91 -11.92
CA TYR A 189 -12.28 -1.92 -11.35
C TYR A 189 -13.38 -1.29 -10.51
N LEU A 190 -13.04 -0.37 -9.60
CA LEU A 190 -13.99 0.28 -8.70
C LEU A 190 -14.94 1.21 -9.49
N GLU A 191 -14.44 1.94 -10.48
CA GLU A 191 -15.26 2.76 -11.39
C GLU A 191 -16.25 1.92 -12.16
N ASN A 192 -15.81 0.78 -12.75
CA ASN A 192 -16.67 -0.15 -13.48
C ASN A 192 -17.73 -0.81 -12.57
N LYS A 193 -17.46 -0.91 -11.28
CA LYS A 193 -18.44 -1.33 -10.26
C LYS A 193 -19.38 -0.19 -9.84
N ASN A 194 -19.23 1.00 -10.40
CA ASN A 194 -19.92 2.22 -9.97
C ASN A 194 -19.77 2.45 -8.46
N TYR A 195 -18.58 2.22 -7.93
CA TYR A 195 -18.30 2.44 -6.51
C TYR A 195 -18.57 3.89 -6.14
N HIS A 196 -19.21 4.11 -5.00
CA HIS A 196 -19.65 5.45 -4.57
C HIS A 196 -18.49 6.27 -4.01
N ALA A 197 -17.63 6.79 -4.89
CA ALA A 197 -16.48 7.64 -4.59
C ALA A 197 -16.22 8.64 -5.74
N ASP A 198 -15.46 9.68 -5.48
CA ASP A 198 -15.06 10.66 -6.49
C ASP A 198 -13.67 10.33 -7.04
N PHE A 199 -13.63 9.55 -8.12
CA PHE A 199 -12.39 9.19 -8.80
C PHE A 199 -11.79 10.31 -9.67
N SER A 200 -12.39 11.50 -9.70
CA SER A 200 -11.77 12.68 -10.27
C SER A 200 -10.89 13.45 -9.27
N ASP A 201 -10.97 13.08 -7.98
CA ASP A 201 -10.17 13.66 -6.89
C ASP A 201 -9.40 12.53 -6.17
N ILE A 202 -8.24 12.17 -6.74
CA ILE A 202 -7.40 11.07 -6.27
C ILE A 202 -6.10 11.61 -5.67
N SER A 203 -5.82 11.22 -4.44
CA SER A 203 -4.51 11.38 -3.79
C SER A 203 -3.89 10.01 -3.50
N LEU A 204 -2.56 9.94 -3.43
CA LEU A 204 -1.87 8.68 -3.13
C LEU A 204 -0.99 8.79 -1.89
N ILE A 205 -0.92 7.69 -1.16
CA ILE A 205 0.05 7.48 -0.08
C ILE A 205 0.91 6.27 -0.46
N GLY A 206 2.22 6.46 -0.52
CA GLY A 206 3.13 5.37 -0.85
C GLY A 206 4.28 5.25 0.14
N HIS A 207 4.56 4.02 0.59
CA HIS A 207 5.66 3.72 1.49
C HIS A 207 6.78 2.99 0.74
N SER A 208 8.04 3.43 0.91
CA SER A 208 9.21 2.77 0.34
C SER A 208 9.08 2.54 -1.18
N THR A 209 9.15 1.30 -1.67
CA THR A 209 8.89 0.91 -3.07
C THR A 209 7.51 1.36 -3.55
N GLY A 210 6.49 1.34 -2.67
CA GLY A 210 5.17 1.89 -2.93
C GLY A 210 5.19 3.39 -3.18
N GLY A 211 6.10 4.14 -2.53
CA GLY A 211 6.32 5.55 -2.81
C GLY A 211 6.78 5.80 -4.24
N GLY A 212 7.72 4.99 -4.73
CA GLY A 212 8.13 5.03 -6.13
C GLY A 212 7.00 4.68 -7.10
N SER A 213 6.19 3.67 -6.79
CA SER A 213 5.06 3.27 -7.64
C SER A 213 3.95 4.31 -7.68
N ALA A 214 3.60 4.92 -6.53
CA ALA A 214 2.64 6.02 -6.45
C ALA A 214 3.09 7.23 -7.30
N HIS A 215 4.38 7.55 -7.20
CA HIS A 215 4.97 8.60 -8.00
C HIS A 215 4.92 8.29 -9.51
N LEU A 216 5.27 7.07 -9.93
CA LEU A 216 5.15 6.63 -11.33
C LEU A 216 3.71 6.67 -11.84
N TYR A 217 2.72 6.37 -10.99
CA TYR A 217 1.32 6.53 -11.36
C TYR A 217 1.00 7.98 -11.64
N CYS A 218 1.36 8.92 -10.76
CA CYS A 218 1.07 10.35 -10.91
C CYS A 218 1.87 11.05 -12.03
N LEU A 219 2.97 10.45 -12.52
CA LEU A 219 3.64 10.93 -13.74
C LEU A 219 2.85 10.64 -15.02
N ARG A 220 1.94 9.67 -14.98
CA ARG A 220 1.16 9.23 -16.14
C ARG A 220 -0.30 9.62 -16.06
N ASN A 221 -0.79 9.91 -14.85
CA ASN A 221 -2.18 10.21 -14.57
C ASN A 221 -2.29 11.46 -13.70
N ASP A 222 -3.42 12.13 -13.77
CA ASP A 222 -3.70 13.27 -12.90
C ASP A 222 -3.88 12.79 -11.45
N CYS A 223 -3.13 13.40 -10.53
CA CYS A 223 -3.25 13.20 -9.09
C CYS A 223 -3.39 14.54 -8.40
N ASN A 224 -4.23 14.59 -7.36
CA ASN A 224 -4.40 15.78 -6.55
C ASN A 224 -3.18 16.02 -5.64
N SER A 225 -2.73 14.97 -4.92
CA SER A 225 -1.53 15.04 -4.09
C SER A 225 -0.86 13.69 -3.88
N LEU A 226 0.42 13.75 -3.47
CA LEU A 226 1.24 12.60 -3.08
C LEU A 226 1.72 12.75 -1.64
N ILE A 227 1.54 11.71 -0.82
CA ILE A 227 2.19 11.58 0.49
C ILE A 227 3.15 10.40 0.39
N LEU A 228 4.44 10.68 0.54
CA LEU A 228 5.52 9.73 0.32
C LEU A 228 6.24 9.46 1.65
N GLN A 229 6.09 8.24 2.14
CA GLN A 229 6.67 7.77 3.41
C GLN A 229 7.92 6.95 3.10
N ASP A 230 9.08 7.42 3.51
CA ASP A 230 10.37 6.80 3.21
C ASP A 230 10.47 6.30 1.76
N PRO A 231 10.17 7.13 0.74
CA PRO A 231 10.06 6.67 -0.64
C PRO A 231 11.40 6.22 -1.21
N PHE A 232 11.40 5.16 -2.02
CA PHE A 232 12.58 4.63 -2.67
C PHE A 232 12.67 5.14 -4.11
N PHE A 233 13.63 6.02 -4.41
CA PHE A 233 13.77 6.69 -5.70
C PHE A 233 14.99 6.27 -6.53
N VAL A 234 15.93 5.51 -5.97
CA VAL A 234 17.13 5.08 -6.70
C VAL A 234 16.78 4.44 -8.06
N PRO A 235 15.87 3.46 -8.12
CA PRO A 235 15.54 2.83 -9.40
C PRO A 235 14.91 3.80 -10.41
N LEU A 236 14.16 4.79 -9.93
CA LEU A 236 13.55 5.80 -10.81
C LEU A 236 14.61 6.73 -11.41
N LEU A 237 15.55 7.19 -10.57
CA LEU A 237 16.63 8.04 -11.06
C LEU A 237 17.49 7.35 -12.13
N GLU A 238 17.79 6.07 -11.93
CA GLU A 238 18.63 5.29 -12.84
C GLU A 238 17.93 5.02 -14.17
N GLU A 239 16.64 4.71 -14.17
CA GLU A 239 15.91 4.30 -15.39
C GLU A 239 15.25 5.49 -16.11
N VAL A 240 14.73 6.46 -15.38
CA VAL A 240 13.97 7.59 -15.95
C VAL A 240 14.83 8.85 -16.07
N GLY A 241 15.88 8.94 -15.26
CA GLY A 241 16.67 10.17 -15.13
C GLY A 241 15.93 11.26 -14.36
N THR A 242 16.23 12.52 -14.65
CA THR A 242 15.63 13.66 -13.90
C THR A 242 14.28 14.08 -14.49
N ILE A 243 13.31 14.38 -13.62
CA ILE A 243 11.98 14.83 -13.97
C ILE A 243 11.63 16.20 -13.37
N ASP A 244 10.56 16.80 -13.86
CA ASP A 244 9.89 17.92 -13.22
C ASP A 244 8.69 17.39 -12.41
N LEU A 245 8.58 17.83 -11.15
CA LEU A 245 7.45 17.47 -10.30
C LEU A 245 6.22 18.26 -10.75
N VAL A 246 5.11 17.56 -10.97
CA VAL A 246 3.85 18.16 -11.46
C VAL A 246 2.71 18.08 -10.45
N THR A 247 2.92 17.34 -9.35
CA THR A 247 1.91 17.08 -8.32
C THR A 247 2.42 17.55 -6.96
N ASP A 248 1.57 18.17 -6.16
CA ASP A 248 1.90 18.52 -4.78
C ASP A 248 2.32 17.29 -3.99
N SER A 249 3.55 17.28 -3.50
CA SER A 249 4.16 16.13 -2.86
C SER A 249 4.66 16.44 -1.47
N TYR A 250 4.28 15.58 -0.52
CA TYR A 250 4.65 15.65 0.88
C TYR A 250 5.51 14.44 1.23
N PHE A 251 6.68 14.71 1.80
CA PHE A 251 7.65 13.67 2.15
C PHE A 251 7.71 13.52 3.66
N ILE A 252 7.56 12.29 4.14
CA ILE A 252 7.72 11.94 5.54
C ILE A 252 8.90 10.98 5.61
N TYR A 253 9.96 11.38 6.31
CA TYR A 253 11.17 10.59 6.46
C TYR A 253 11.33 10.10 7.88
N SER A 254 11.58 8.81 8.05
CA SER A 254 12.13 8.27 9.29
C SER A 254 13.59 8.73 9.47
N GLU A 255 14.09 8.66 10.69
CA GLU A 255 15.45 9.07 10.99
C GLU A 255 16.47 8.22 10.21
N ASP A 256 16.26 6.91 10.14
CA ASP A 256 17.14 6.00 9.43
C ASP A 256 17.15 6.27 7.93
N TRP A 257 15.97 6.49 7.34
CA TRP A 257 15.88 6.80 5.91
C TRP A 257 16.49 8.15 5.56
N TYR A 258 16.35 9.14 6.45
CA TYR A 258 16.92 10.47 6.27
C TYR A 258 18.45 10.46 6.32
N ASN A 259 19.02 9.72 7.27
CA ASN A 259 20.47 9.64 7.47
C ASN A 259 21.16 8.71 6.45
N GLY A 260 20.40 7.88 5.75
CA GLY A 260 20.90 6.83 4.87
C GLY A 260 21.33 5.60 5.65
N TYR A 261 21.20 4.43 5.00
CA TYR A 261 21.81 3.21 5.54
C TYR A 261 23.32 3.29 5.29
N GLU A 262 24.15 3.07 6.31
CA GLU A 262 25.62 3.16 6.26
C GLU A 262 26.27 2.26 5.17
N ASP A 263 25.51 1.32 4.57
CA ASP A 263 25.99 0.31 3.63
C ASP A 263 25.54 0.48 2.16
N ILE A 264 24.76 1.50 1.80
CA ILE A 264 24.29 1.66 0.41
C ILE A 264 24.93 2.90 -0.23
N ASN A 265 26.04 2.70 -0.92
CA ASN A 265 26.62 3.55 -1.98
C ASN A 265 26.52 5.08 -1.79
N ASP A 266 26.95 5.63 -0.65
CA ASP A 266 27.20 7.06 -0.41
C ASP A 266 26.07 8.08 -0.70
N LEU A 267 24.90 7.67 -1.21
CA LEU A 267 23.75 8.53 -1.45
C LEU A 267 22.58 8.12 -0.53
N ASN A 268 22.15 9.05 0.33
CA ASN A 268 20.87 8.86 1.02
C ASN A 268 19.70 9.20 0.08
N GLU A 269 18.51 8.69 0.38
CA GLU A 269 17.33 8.87 -0.48
C GLU A 269 16.94 10.33 -0.70
N ILE A 270 17.28 11.23 0.21
CA ILE A 270 17.09 12.68 0.04
C ILE A 270 17.98 13.24 -1.06
N GLU A 271 19.24 12.81 -1.13
CA GLU A 271 20.14 13.22 -2.21
C GLU A 271 19.73 12.62 -3.54
N VAL A 272 19.28 11.36 -3.53
CA VAL A 272 18.66 10.71 -4.71
C VAL A 272 17.46 11.51 -5.17
N TYR A 273 16.53 11.84 -4.27
CA TYR A 273 15.37 12.68 -4.60
C TYR A 273 15.79 14.05 -5.17
N ARG A 274 16.76 14.73 -4.56
CA ARG A 274 17.26 16.02 -5.05
C ARG A 274 17.90 15.94 -6.43
N SER A 275 18.47 14.80 -6.76
CA SER A 275 19.05 14.53 -8.09
C SER A 275 17.98 14.17 -9.11
N TYR A 276 16.93 13.47 -8.68
CA TYR A 276 15.83 13.00 -9.51
C TYR A 276 14.88 14.14 -9.92
N VAL A 277 14.51 15.03 -8.98
CA VAL A 277 13.53 16.10 -9.20
C VAL A 277 14.19 17.44 -9.47
N LYS A 278 13.98 17.99 -10.67
CA LYS A 278 14.49 19.32 -11.08
C LYS A 278 13.71 20.45 -10.43
N ASN A 279 12.39 20.40 -10.50
CA ASN A 279 11.50 21.43 -9.94
C ASN A 279 10.95 20.95 -8.59
N LYS A 280 11.32 21.65 -7.52
CA LYS A 280 10.96 21.30 -6.13
C LYS A 280 9.87 22.23 -5.56
N ASN A 281 9.21 23.02 -6.39
CA ASN A 281 8.23 23.99 -5.91
C ASN A 281 7.00 23.33 -5.28
N PHE A 282 6.72 22.09 -5.65
CA PHE A 282 5.60 21.28 -5.15
C PHE A 282 5.98 20.30 -4.03
N ALA A 283 7.21 20.37 -3.49
CA ALA A 283 7.67 19.42 -2.49
C ALA A 283 7.76 20.06 -1.10
N GLN A 284 7.19 19.37 -0.10
CA GLN A 284 7.36 19.67 1.32
C GLN A 284 7.87 18.42 2.03
N GLY A 285 8.90 18.57 2.86
CA GLY A 285 9.49 17.47 3.62
C GLY A 285 9.24 17.60 5.12
N PHE A 286 8.92 16.48 5.74
CA PHE A 286 8.80 16.32 7.19
C PHE A 286 9.80 15.27 7.67
N TYR A 287 10.47 15.57 8.77
CA TYR A 287 11.43 14.67 9.40
C TYR A 287 10.89 14.20 10.74
N MET A 288 10.79 12.88 10.91
CA MET A 288 10.36 12.28 12.16
C MET A 288 11.59 11.80 12.96
N THR A 289 11.81 12.38 14.13
CA THR A 289 12.82 11.91 15.08
C THR A 289 12.26 10.78 15.93
N GLN A 290 13.08 9.76 16.21
CA GLN A 290 12.74 8.64 17.10
C GLN A 290 11.53 7.79 16.64
N SER A 291 11.39 7.59 15.34
CA SER A 291 10.53 6.51 14.86
C SER A 291 11.21 5.18 15.18
N ALA A 292 10.75 4.54 16.26
CA ALA A 292 11.18 3.20 16.62
C ALA A 292 10.51 2.17 15.69
#